data_4c670aafc16a4cc5ec344ce837cefdf7
#
_entry.id   4c670aafc16a4cc5ec344ce837cefdf7
#
_cell.length_a   1.000
_cell.length_b   1.000
_cell.length_c   1.000
_cell.angle_alpha   90.00
_cell.angle_beta   90.00
_cell.angle_gamma   90.00
#
_symmetry.space_group_name_H-M   'P 1'
#
loop_
_entity.id
_entity.type
_entity.pdbx_description
1 polymer ?
#
loop_
_entity_poly.entity_id
_entity_poly.type
_entity_poly.pdbx_seq_one_letter_code
_entity_poly.pdbx_strand_id
1 'polypeptide(L)'
;IEQRPFAIHVRFQDIGGPLTVVQQSVAIHEPNIDIAVCIKRGSSSTGPATIQTQVHIPALGLGTYTVRLTRSYQFAPATDCVNPFTLYQTPLTVVNANRAVSVIEYFSELRNHYFQTANQFEIDALDSGLIAGWSRTGQKFYAYRTGTAGSSQPLLSPVCRYYGRPEYGLDTHFFSAFLFECEIIPVYWPNQWIEESPDAFATAVPFSFDGSCPPGTLPVY
;
A
#
# COMPACT_ATOMS: atom_id res chain seq x y z
N ILE A 1 4.98 7.01 3.10
CA ILE A 1 4.27 8.12 3.78
C ILE A 1 5.07 9.40 3.60
N GLU A 2 4.42 10.46 3.20
CA GLU A 2 5.02 11.79 3.07
C GLU A 2 5.29 12.40 4.45
N GLN A 3 6.16 13.43 4.50
CA GLN A 3 6.43 14.21 5.71
C GLN A 3 5.21 15.05 6.15
N ARG A 4 4.09 14.40 6.41
CA ARG A 4 2.85 15.00 6.90
C ARG A 4 2.31 14.20 8.07
N PRO A 5 1.55 14.83 8.98
CA PRO A 5 0.81 14.07 9.99
C PRO A 5 -0.13 13.06 9.33
N PHE A 6 -0.22 11.88 9.90
CA PHE A 6 -1.09 10.80 9.40
C PHE A 6 -1.68 10.02 10.57
N ALA A 7 -2.65 9.16 10.28
CA ALA A 7 -3.27 8.33 11.29
C ALA A 7 -3.01 6.84 11.01
N ILE A 8 -2.77 6.10 12.07
CA ILE A 8 -2.71 4.64 12.04
C ILE A 8 -4.02 4.12 12.63
N HIS A 9 -4.73 3.30 11.86
CA HIS A 9 -5.91 2.60 12.33
C HIS A 9 -5.50 1.28 12.98
N VAL A 10 -5.87 1.12 14.23
CA VAL A 10 -5.56 -0.07 15.03
C VAL A 10 -6.85 -0.82 15.31
N ARG A 11 -6.88 -2.10 14.94
CA ARG A 11 -8.01 -2.98 15.19
C ARG A 11 -7.59 -4.12 16.08
N PHE A 12 -8.36 -4.36 17.13
CA PHE A 12 -8.18 -5.50 18.03
C PHE A 12 -9.40 -6.42 17.96
N GLN A 13 -9.14 -7.72 17.96
CA GLN A 13 -10.14 -8.75 18.20
C GLN A 13 -9.79 -9.48 19.48
N ASP A 14 -10.79 -9.77 20.29
CA ASP A 14 -10.63 -10.54 21.53
C ASP A 14 -11.85 -11.44 21.75
N ILE A 15 -11.64 -12.55 22.47
CA ILE A 15 -12.67 -13.53 22.80
C ILE A 15 -13.13 -13.21 24.23
N GLY A 16 -14.18 -12.43 24.41
CA GLY A 16 -14.71 -12.27 25.75
C GLY A 16 -15.26 -10.90 26.11
N GLY A 17 -16.34 -10.53 25.46
CA GLY A 17 -17.16 -9.38 25.84
C GLY A 17 -16.72 -8.05 25.23
N PRO A 18 -17.50 -7.00 25.47
CA PRO A 18 -17.28 -5.71 24.86
C PRO A 18 -15.92 -5.12 25.29
N LEU A 19 -15.23 -4.54 24.33
CA LEU A 19 -13.93 -3.89 24.52
C LEU A 19 -14.10 -2.38 24.50
N THR A 20 -13.32 -1.68 25.31
CA THR A 20 -13.25 -0.21 25.30
C THR A 20 -11.80 0.22 25.34
N VAL A 21 -11.38 1.13 24.48
CA VAL A 21 -10.07 1.81 24.61
C VAL A 21 -10.16 2.82 25.73
N VAL A 22 -9.36 2.65 26.76
CA VAL A 22 -9.34 3.55 27.93
C VAL A 22 -8.18 4.54 27.87
N GLN A 23 -7.10 4.15 27.20
CA GLN A 23 -5.93 5.01 27.01
C GLN A 23 -5.20 4.62 25.75
N GLN A 24 -4.67 5.60 25.04
CA GLN A 24 -3.73 5.38 23.94
C GLN A 24 -2.62 6.44 24.00
N SER A 25 -1.43 6.06 23.60
CA SER A 25 -0.29 6.97 23.53
C SER A 25 0.63 6.60 22.36
N VAL A 26 1.36 7.60 21.90
CA VAL A 26 2.43 7.47 20.91
C VAL A 26 3.68 8.05 21.50
N ALA A 27 4.76 7.32 21.47
CA ALA A 27 6.11 7.80 21.77
C ALA A 27 7.00 7.61 20.54
N ILE A 28 7.70 8.67 20.16
CA ILE A 28 8.61 8.64 19.01
C ILE A 28 10.03 8.82 19.54
N HIS A 29 10.82 7.76 19.38
CA HIS A 29 12.23 7.70 19.73
C HIS A 29 12.97 7.17 18.49
N GLU A 30 13.31 8.07 17.57
CA GLU A 30 13.91 7.68 16.28
C GLU A 30 15.02 6.64 16.43
N PRO A 31 14.95 5.54 15.66
CA PRO A 31 14.01 5.23 14.58
C PRO A 31 12.76 4.42 15.04
N ASN A 32 12.32 4.54 16.29
CA ASN A 32 11.20 3.78 16.82
C ASN A 32 9.96 4.66 17.01
N ILE A 33 8.80 4.09 16.72
CA ILE A 33 7.47 4.64 16.98
C ILE A 33 6.74 3.62 17.82
N ASP A 34 6.58 3.92 19.09
CA ASP A 34 5.91 3.04 20.04
C ASP A 34 4.47 3.50 20.24
N ILE A 35 3.52 2.68 19.82
CA ILE A 35 2.09 2.89 20.01
C ILE A 35 1.63 1.97 21.13
N ALA A 36 1.10 2.55 22.19
CA ALA A 36 0.52 1.80 23.28
C ALA A 36 -0.98 2.03 23.36
N VAL A 37 -1.75 0.96 23.42
CA VAL A 37 -3.21 0.98 23.57
C VAL A 37 -3.62 0.15 24.75
N CYS A 38 -4.33 0.76 25.69
CA CYS A 38 -4.90 0.08 26.84
C CYS A 38 -6.38 -0.20 26.63
N ILE A 39 -6.79 -1.44 26.86
CA ILE A 39 -8.14 -1.93 26.60
C ILE A 39 -8.75 -2.41 27.93
N LYS A 40 -9.99 -2.00 28.19
CA LYS A 40 -10.82 -2.53 29.25
C LYS A 40 -11.80 -3.55 28.68
N ARG A 41 -11.88 -4.72 29.31
CA ARG A 41 -12.92 -5.71 29.05
C ARG A 41 -14.14 -5.43 29.86
N GLY A 42 -15.31 -5.53 29.23
CA GLY A 42 -16.58 -5.58 29.95
C GLY A 42 -16.80 -6.91 30.66
N SER A 43 -17.73 -6.94 31.58
CA SER A 43 -18.02 -8.11 32.44
C SER A 43 -18.85 -9.22 31.78
N SER A 44 -19.34 -9.02 30.55
CA SER A 44 -20.19 -10.01 29.87
C SER A 44 -19.39 -10.82 28.85
N SER A 45 -19.49 -12.15 28.90
CA SER A 45 -18.80 -13.10 28.02
C SER A 45 -19.58 -13.44 26.76
N THR A 46 -20.00 -12.46 25.99
CA THR A 46 -20.92 -12.65 24.84
C THR A 46 -20.22 -12.81 23.47
N GLY A 47 -19.13 -13.55 23.40
CA GLY A 47 -18.48 -13.88 22.12
C GLY A 47 -17.33 -12.93 21.70
N PRO A 48 -16.83 -13.06 20.47
CA PRO A 48 -15.70 -12.24 20.00
C PRO A 48 -16.12 -10.78 19.87
N ALA A 49 -15.29 -9.89 20.39
CA ALA A 49 -15.47 -8.44 20.28
C ALA A 49 -14.37 -7.82 19.43
N THR A 50 -14.71 -6.84 18.65
CA THR A 50 -13.77 -6.06 17.86
C THR A 50 -13.82 -4.61 18.33
N ILE A 51 -12.66 -3.99 18.51
CA ILE A 51 -12.55 -2.56 18.74
C ILE A 51 -11.58 -1.96 17.73
N GLN A 52 -11.92 -0.77 17.25
CA GLN A 52 -11.05 0.02 16.38
C GLN A 52 -10.74 1.34 17.06
N THR A 53 -9.50 1.80 16.89
CA THR A 53 -9.09 3.13 17.31
C THR A 53 -8.17 3.74 16.28
N GLN A 54 -8.07 5.07 16.29
CA GLN A 54 -7.20 5.82 15.41
C GLN A 54 -6.15 6.54 16.24
N VAL A 55 -4.89 6.34 15.86
CA VAL A 55 -3.73 6.93 16.53
C VAL A 55 -3.08 7.91 15.57
N HIS A 56 -2.95 9.17 15.99
CA HIS A 56 -2.36 10.23 15.18
C HIS A 56 -0.85 10.27 15.37
N ILE A 57 -0.12 10.21 14.26
CA ILE A 57 1.32 10.33 14.20
C ILE A 57 1.66 11.70 13.63
N PRO A 58 2.51 12.50 14.29
CA PRO A 58 2.96 13.77 13.73
C PRO A 58 3.79 13.57 12.46
N ALA A 59 4.12 14.67 11.78
CA ALA A 59 5.03 14.61 10.65
C ALA A 59 6.39 14.05 11.10
N LEU A 60 6.89 13.06 10.36
CA LEU A 60 8.16 12.39 10.63
C LEU A 60 9.25 12.88 9.65
N GLY A 61 10.50 12.80 10.06
CA GLY A 61 11.64 12.95 9.16
C GLY A 61 11.70 11.85 8.10
N LEU A 62 12.52 12.05 7.06
CA LEU A 62 12.78 11.01 6.06
C LEU A 62 13.55 9.86 6.71
N GLY A 63 13.15 8.63 6.45
CA GLY A 63 13.84 7.46 6.99
C GLY A 63 12.93 6.26 7.19
N THR A 64 13.53 5.17 7.65
CA THR A 64 12.80 3.97 8.02
C THR A 64 12.66 3.91 9.54
N TYR A 65 11.43 3.80 9.98
CA TYR A 65 11.05 3.68 11.38
C TYR A 65 10.59 2.26 11.67
N THR A 66 10.76 1.83 12.91
CA THR A 66 10.15 0.60 13.43
C THR A 66 8.91 0.98 14.22
N VAL A 67 7.74 0.64 13.74
CA VAL A 67 6.47 0.83 14.47
C VAL A 67 6.22 -0.40 15.32
N ARG A 68 6.05 -0.18 16.63
CA ARG A 68 5.67 -1.21 17.59
C ARG A 68 4.29 -0.90 18.15
N LEU A 69 3.41 -1.89 18.11
CA LEU A 69 2.10 -1.81 18.72
C LEU A 69 2.07 -2.66 19.97
N THR A 70 1.87 -2.03 21.11
CA THR A 70 1.76 -2.67 22.41
C THR A 70 0.32 -2.56 22.94
N ARG A 71 -0.23 -3.68 23.36
CA ARG A 71 -1.53 -3.76 24.01
C ARG A 71 -1.33 -4.04 25.50
N SER A 72 -2.09 -3.35 26.33
CA SER A 72 -2.22 -3.61 27.76
C SER A 72 -3.70 -3.70 28.14
N TYR A 73 -3.98 -4.19 29.34
CA TYR A 73 -5.33 -4.35 29.85
C TYR A 73 -5.53 -3.57 31.14
N GLN A 74 -6.74 -3.03 31.29
CA GLN A 74 -7.26 -2.53 32.54
C GLN A 74 -8.28 -3.52 33.09
N PHE A 75 -8.10 -3.96 34.32
CA PHE A 75 -9.01 -4.85 35.02
C PHE A 75 -9.69 -4.11 36.18
N ALA A 76 -11.01 -4.14 36.23
CA ALA A 76 -11.74 -3.56 37.35
C ALA A 76 -11.41 -4.30 38.69
N PRO A 77 -11.26 -3.59 39.81
CA PRO A 77 -11.47 -2.16 40.00
C PRO A 77 -10.26 -1.27 39.72
N ALA A 78 -9.11 -1.84 39.30
CA ALA A 78 -7.90 -1.08 39.02
C ALA A 78 -8.08 -0.08 37.88
N THR A 79 -7.39 1.05 37.98
CA THR A 79 -7.34 2.09 36.95
C THR A 79 -6.09 2.00 36.08
N ASP A 80 -5.11 1.19 36.46
CA ASP A 80 -3.84 1.09 35.79
C ASP A 80 -3.88 0.05 34.65
N CYS A 81 -3.13 0.36 33.61
CA CYS A 81 -2.93 -0.52 32.46
C CYS A 81 -1.76 -1.48 32.74
N VAL A 82 -2.05 -2.75 32.83
CA VAL A 82 -1.07 -3.78 33.22
C VAL A 82 -0.86 -4.79 32.08
N ASN A 83 0.18 -5.62 32.23
CA ASN A 83 0.52 -6.69 31.30
C ASN A 83 0.71 -6.20 29.84
N PRO A 84 1.63 -5.26 29.59
CA PRO A 84 1.92 -4.80 28.23
C PRO A 84 2.48 -5.98 27.41
N PHE A 85 1.93 -6.16 26.22
CA PHE A 85 2.36 -7.18 25.27
C PHE A 85 2.48 -6.57 23.87
N THR A 86 3.66 -6.70 23.28
CA THR A 86 3.88 -6.26 21.88
C THR A 86 3.17 -7.21 20.93
N LEU A 87 2.17 -6.70 20.24
CA LEU A 87 1.36 -7.46 19.30
C LEU A 87 1.97 -7.49 17.91
N TYR A 88 2.58 -6.39 17.51
CA TYR A 88 3.00 -6.17 16.15
C TYR A 88 4.21 -5.26 16.07
N GLN A 89 5.10 -5.58 15.17
CA GLN A 89 6.24 -4.74 14.86
C GLN A 89 6.43 -4.75 13.34
N THR A 90 6.50 -3.55 12.74
CA THR A 90 6.64 -3.40 11.29
C THR A 90 7.50 -2.20 10.94
N PRO A 91 8.27 -2.26 9.85
CA PRO A 91 8.93 -1.08 9.32
C PRO A 91 7.90 -0.12 8.71
N LEU A 92 8.16 1.18 8.86
CA LEU A 92 7.45 2.28 8.24
C LEU A 92 8.48 3.18 7.58
N THR A 93 8.39 3.39 6.28
CA THR A 93 9.32 4.28 5.59
C THR A 93 8.64 5.59 5.22
N VAL A 94 9.24 6.69 5.66
CA VAL A 94 8.87 8.05 5.30
C VAL A 94 9.72 8.51 4.14
N VAL A 95 9.08 8.83 3.03
CA VAL A 95 9.72 9.23 1.78
C VAL A 95 9.41 10.67 1.43
N ASN A 96 10.27 11.27 0.62
CA ASN A 96 9.98 12.59 0.05
C ASN A 96 8.86 12.46 -0.98
N ALA A 97 7.90 13.37 -0.96
CA ALA A 97 6.84 13.50 -1.97
C ALA A 97 7.39 13.59 -3.42
N ASN A 98 8.62 14.07 -3.60
CA ASN A 98 9.31 14.13 -4.90
C ASN A 98 9.59 12.75 -5.54
N ARG A 99 9.31 11.64 -4.85
CA ARG A 99 9.37 10.28 -5.44
C ARG A 99 8.05 9.85 -6.08
N ALA A 100 6.97 10.56 -5.82
CA ALA A 100 5.71 10.32 -6.51
C ALA A 100 5.80 10.73 -7.97
N VAL A 101 5.24 9.90 -8.84
CA VAL A 101 5.11 10.17 -10.27
C VAL A 101 3.64 10.07 -10.67
N SER A 102 3.23 10.86 -11.65
CA SER A 102 1.90 10.70 -12.25
C SER A 102 1.95 9.55 -13.25
N VAL A 103 1.10 8.57 -13.06
CA VAL A 103 0.80 7.55 -14.07
C VAL A 103 -0.36 8.09 -14.90
N ILE A 104 -0.14 8.25 -16.19
CA ILE A 104 -1.10 8.79 -17.15
C ILE A 104 -1.75 7.64 -17.90
N GLU A 105 -3.07 7.70 -18.03
CA GLU A 105 -3.83 6.73 -18.79
C GLU A 105 -4.15 7.23 -20.19
N TYR A 106 -3.93 6.36 -21.16
CA TYR A 106 -4.27 6.52 -22.57
C TYR A 106 -5.23 5.44 -23.01
N PHE A 107 -6.05 5.75 -23.99
CA PHE A 107 -6.95 4.81 -24.66
C PHE A 107 -6.70 4.81 -26.16
N SER A 108 -6.72 3.64 -26.77
CA SER A 108 -6.69 3.46 -28.21
C SER A 108 -8.03 2.94 -28.69
N GLU A 109 -8.78 3.76 -29.46
CA GLU A 109 -10.04 3.34 -30.06
C GLU A 109 -9.83 2.19 -31.07
N LEU A 110 -8.74 2.23 -31.83
CA LEU A 110 -8.44 1.22 -32.83
C LEU A 110 -8.20 -0.18 -32.20
N ARG A 111 -7.53 -0.20 -31.04
CA ARG A 111 -7.18 -1.44 -30.34
C ARG A 111 -8.19 -1.79 -29.25
N ASN A 112 -9.05 -0.86 -28.88
CA ASN A 112 -10.04 -0.97 -27.81
C ASN A 112 -9.43 -1.41 -26.48
N HIS A 113 -8.27 -0.83 -26.12
CA HIS A 113 -7.65 -1.07 -24.82
C HIS A 113 -6.93 0.16 -24.27
N TYR A 114 -6.55 0.06 -23.00
CA TYR A 114 -5.89 1.11 -22.23
C TYR A 114 -4.39 0.86 -22.10
N PHE A 115 -3.65 1.96 -21.96
CA PHE A 115 -2.23 1.96 -21.65
C PHE A 115 -1.95 2.94 -20.54
N GLN A 116 -1.12 2.55 -19.59
CA GLN A 116 -0.78 3.37 -18.44
C GLN A 116 0.73 3.49 -18.33
N THR A 117 1.23 4.71 -18.13
CA THR A 117 2.66 4.96 -18.02
C THR A 117 3.01 6.13 -17.11
N ALA A 118 4.13 6.01 -16.40
CA ALA A 118 4.82 7.08 -15.71
C ALA A 118 6.13 7.48 -16.41
N ASN A 119 6.46 6.83 -17.52
CA ASN A 119 7.67 7.10 -18.28
C ASN A 119 7.49 8.36 -19.14
N GLN A 120 8.29 9.39 -18.87
CA GLN A 120 8.15 10.68 -19.56
C GLN A 120 8.40 10.57 -21.08
N PHE A 121 9.31 9.69 -21.53
CA PHE A 121 9.55 9.48 -22.96
C PHE A 121 8.34 8.86 -23.66
N GLU A 122 7.64 7.93 -23.02
CA GLU A 122 6.41 7.35 -23.55
C GLU A 122 5.28 8.39 -23.56
N ILE A 123 5.15 9.17 -22.49
CA ILE A 123 4.18 10.27 -22.40
C ILE A 123 4.39 11.27 -23.55
N ASP A 124 5.63 11.72 -23.77
CA ASP A 124 5.96 12.68 -24.82
C ASP A 124 5.70 12.09 -26.21
N ALA A 125 6.01 10.82 -26.42
CA ALA A 125 5.79 10.14 -27.71
C ALA A 125 4.29 9.96 -28.02
N LEU A 126 3.48 9.63 -27.01
CA LEU A 126 2.03 9.49 -27.13
C LEU A 126 1.36 10.85 -27.34
N ASP A 127 1.72 11.86 -26.57
CA ASP A 127 1.14 13.20 -26.63
C ASP A 127 1.48 13.93 -27.94
N SER A 128 2.69 13.73 -28.46
CA SER A 128 3.10 14.30 -29.74
C SER A 128 2.51 13.59 -30.98
N GLY A 129 1.86 12.43 -30.76
CA GLY A 129 1.35 11.58 -31.83
C GLY A 129 2.44 10.77 -32.56
N LEU A 130 3.67 10.74 -32.05
CA LEU A 130 4.73 9.88 -32.60
C LEU A 130 4.32 8.41 -32.55
N ILE A 131 3.63 8.03 -31.48
CA ILE A 131 2.92 6.75 -31.35
C ILE A 131 1.44 7.02 -31.60
N ALA A 132 1.02 6.85 -32.87
CA ALA A 132 -0.31 7.20 -33.32
C ALA A 132 -1.41 6.28 -32.75
N GLY A 133 -2.64 6.82 -32.69
CA GLY A 133 -3.83 6.05 -32.31
C GLY A 133 -4.10 5.94 -30.81
N TRP A 134 -3.45 6.77 -30.00
CA TRP A 134 -3.67 6.88 -28.56
C TRP A 134 -4.11 8.28 -28.17
N SER A 135 -5.02 8.38 -27.22
CA SER A 135 -5.49 9.65 -26.65
C SER A 135 -5.53 9.54 -25.13
N ARG A 136 -5.18 10.62 -24.44
CA ARG A 136 -5.34 10.68 -22.98
C ARG A 136 -6.82 10.54 -22.62
N THR A 137 -7.13 9.69 -21.65
CA THR A 137 -8.49 9.56 -21.09
C THR A 137 -8.87 10.72 -20.16
N GLY A 138 -7.87 11.46 -19.69
CA GLY A 138 -8.01 12.44 -18.61
C GLY A 138 -7.84 11.83 -17.21
N GLN A 139 -7.80 10.51 -17.12
CA GLN A 139 -7.53 9.81 -15.85
C GLN A 139 -6.03 9.76 -15.56
N LYS A 140 -5.70 9.88 -14.29
CA LYS A 140 -4.34 9.72 -13.77
C LYS A 140 -4.39 9.33 -12.30
N PHE A 141 -3.36 8.64 -11.85
CA PHE A 141 -3.12 8.41 -10.43
C PHE A 141 -1.66 8.68 -10.08
N TYR A 142 -1.35 8.71 -8.80
CA TYR A 142 0.01 8.88 -8.32
C TYR A 142 0.55 7.55 -7.83
N ALA A 143 1.71 7.18 -8.35
CA ALA A 143 2.49 6.03 -7.95
C ALA A 143 3.90 6.47 -7.52
N TYR A 144 4.77 5.53 -7.24
CA TYR A 144 6.15 5.81 -6.93
C TYR A 144 7.04 5.57 -8.15
N ARG A 145 8.14 6.30 -8.23
CA ARG A 145 9.12 6.16 -9.32
C ARG A 145 9.72 4.76 -9.34
N THR A 146 10.07 4.27 -10.53
CA THR A 146 10.85 3.04 -10.74
C THR A 146 12.11 3.02 -9.84
N GLY A 147 12.50 1.83 -9.39
CA GLY A 147 13.64 1.66 -8.49
C GLY A 147 13.38 2.12 -7.04
N THR A 148 12.17 2.55 -6.70
CA THR A 148 11.81 2.85 -5.31
C THR A 148 11.29 1.64 -4.54
N ALA A 149 10.88 0.59 -5.24
CA ALA A 149 10.61 -0.72 -4.66
C ALA A 149 11.92 -1.33 -4.16
N GLY A 150 11.94 -1.89 -2.97
CA GLY A 150 13.13 -2.52 -2.43
C GLY A 150 13.23 -2.51 -0.91
N SER A 151 14.38 -2.91 -0.38
CA SER A 151 14.62 -3.19 1.04
C SER A 151 14.32 -2.06 2.02
N SER A 152 14.29 -0.82 1.56
CA SER A 152 13.97 0.34 2.39
C SER A 152 12.47 0.70 2.41
N GLN A 153 11.66 0.03 1.59
CA GLN A 153 10.23 0.30 1.47
C GLN A 153 9.46 -1.02 1.25
N PRO A 154 9.34 -1.88 2.26
CA PRO A 154 8.76 -3.22 2.11
C PRO A 154 7.29 -3.23 1.68
N LEU A 155 6.60 -2.10 1.74
CA LEU A 155 5.20 -1.97 1.31
C LEU A 155 5.05 -1.56 -0.16
N LEU A 156 6.16 -1.24 -0.86
CA LEU A 156 6.14 -0.91 -2.28
C LEU A 156 6.57 -2.11 -3.11
N SER A 157 5.77 -2.42 -4.11
CA SER A 157 6.05 -3.45 -5.10
C SER A 157 6.27 -2.82 -6.47
N PRO A 158 7.25 -3.30 -7.26
CA PRO A 158 7.36 -2.90 -8.64
C PRO A 158 6.14 -3.42 -9.41
N VAL A 159 5.68 -2.63 -10.38
CA VAL A 159 4.62 -3.03 -11.28
C VAL A 159 5.24 -3.50 -12.58
N CYS A 160 5.17 -4.79 -12.86
CA CYS A 160 5.58 -5.32 -14.15
C CYS A 160 4.54 -4.96 -15.22
N ARG A 161 5.01 -4.78 -16.45
CA ARG A 161 4.18 -4.51 -17.62
C ARG A 161 4.53 -5.49 -18.73
N TYR A 162 3.50 -6.12 -19.27
CA TYR A 162 3.58 -7.03 -20.39
C TYR A 162 2.66 -6.57 -21.51
N TYR A 163 3.11 -6.75 -22.74
CA TYR A 163 2.29 -6.59 -23.94
C TYR A 163 1.90 -7.95 -24.50
N GLY A 164 0.60 -8.14 -24.65
CA GLY A 164 0.02 -9.33 -25.26
C GLY A 164 0.01 -9.21 -26.78
N ARG A 165 0.62 -10.18 -27.46
CA ARG A 165 0.83 -10.16 -28.90
C ARG A 165 -0.46 -10.36 -29.69
N PRO A 166 -0.71 -9.55 -30.74
CA PRO A 166 -1.91 -9.64 -31.57
C PRO A 166 -2.09 -10.99 -32.26
N GLU A 167 -1.02 -11.66 -32.65
CA GLU A 167 -1.06 -12.97 -33.29
C GLU A 167 -1.66 -14.09 -32.41
N TYR A 168 -1.76 -13.83 -31.11
CA TYR A 168 -2.45 -14.69 -30.13
C TYR A 168 -3.83 -14.15 -29.72
N GLY A 169 -4.32 -13.11 -30.41
CA GLY A 169 -5.61 -12.48 -30.14
C GLY A 169 -5.65 -11.61 -28.90
N LEU A 170 -4.48 -11.14 -28.42
CA LEU A 170 -4.38 -10.33 -27.20
C LEU A 170 -4.44 -8.83 -27.50
N ASP A 171 -3.41 -8.26 -28.14
CA ASP A 171 -3.26 -6.82 -28.43
C ASP A 171 -3.66 -5.91 -27.24
N THR A 172 -3.14 -6.19 -26.07
CA THR A 172 -3.47 -5.50 -24.82
C THR A 172 -2.28 -5.48 -23.86
N HIS A 173 -2.35 -4.62 -22.83
CA HIS A 173 -1.34 -4.58 -21.79
C HIS A 173 -1.85 -5.24 -20.50
N PHE A 174 -0.93 -5.90 -19.82
CA PHE A 174 -1.13 -6.44 -18.48
C PHE A 174 -0.17 -5.76 -17.51
N PHE A 175 -0.70 -5.37 -16.36
CA PHE A 175 0.05 -4.76 -15.27
C PHE A 175 -0.19 -5.53 -13.99
N SER A 176 0.86 -5.80 -13.23
CA SER A 176 0.72 -6.38 -11.90
C SER A 176 1.79 -5.88 -10.94
N ALA A 177 1.36 -5.65 -9.69
CA ALA A 177 2.24 -5.41 -8.55
C ALA A 177 2.54 -6.71 -7.77
N PHE A 178 1.95 -7.84 -8.16
CA PHE A 178 2.18 -9.14 -7.54
C PHE A 178 3.32 -9.86 -8.24
N LEU A 179 4.47 -9.97 -7.57
CA LEU A 179 5.67 -10.60 -8.14
C LEU A 179 5.40 -11.99 -8.70
N PHE A 180 4.54 -12.78 -8.03
CA PHE A 180 4.17 -14.09 -8.52
C PHE A 180 3.54 -14.04 -9.91
N GLU A 181 2.65 -13.08 -10.19
CA GLU A 181 2.04 -12.93 -11.52
C GLU A 181 3.08 -12.52 -12.57
N CYS A 182 3.99 -11.63 -12.20
CA CYS A 182 5.09 -11.23 -13.07
C CYS A 182 6.02 -12.40 -13.43
N GLU A 183 6.29 -13.28 -12.47
CA GLU A 183 7.19 -14.43 -12.65
C GLU A 183 6.55 -15.56 -13.46
N ILE A 184 5.24 -15.79 -13.33
CA ILE A 184 4.58 -16.91 -14.00
C ILE A 184 4.24 -16.66 -15.47
N ILE A 185 4.00 -15.41 -15.88
CA ILE A 185 3.64 -15.08 -17.27
C ILE A 185 4.67 -15.60 -18.26
N PRO A 186 5.98 -15.32 -18.15
CA PRO A 186 6.96 -15.84 -19.09
C PRO A 186 7.15 -17.36 -19.02
N VAL A 187 6.74 -18.01 -17.92
CA VAL A 187 6.83 -19.46 -17.76
C VAL A 187 5.68 -20.16 -18.46
N TYR A 188 4.44 -19.71 -18.27
CA TYR A 188 3.26 -20.39 -18.81
C TYR A 188 2.87 -19.91 -20.21
N TRP A 189 3.22 -18.67 -20.57
CA TRP A 189 2.87 -18.06 -21.86
C TRP A 189 4.07 -17.37 -22.53
N PRO A 190 5.20 -18.06 -22.70
CA PRO A 190 6.48 -17.46 -23.11
C PRO A 190 6.47 -16.77 -24.48
N ASN A 191 5.51 -17.13 -25.35
CA ASN A 191 5.40 -16.55 -26.68
C ASN A 191 4.23 -15.57 -26.84
N GLN A 192 3.31 -15.52 -25.88
CA GLN A 192 2.09 -14.72 -25.99
C GLN A 192 2.28 -13.32 -25.42
N TRP A 193 3.17 -13.19 -24.43
CA TRP A 193 3.43 -11.94 -23.75
C TRP A 193 4.91 -11.53 -23.89
N ILE A 194 5.12 -10.24 -24.13
CA ILE A 194 6.44 -9.61 -24.15
C ILE A 194 6.56 -8.77 -22.90
N GLU A 195 7.57 -9.02 -22.08
CA GLU A 195 7.88 -8.12 -20.97
C GLU A 195 8.43 -6.80 -21.50
N GLU A 196 7.70 -5.72 -21.26
CA GLU A 196 8.12 -4.38 -21.65
C GLU A 196 8.86 -3.68 -20.49
N SER A 197 8.47 -3.98 -19.26
CA SER A 197 9.15 -3.44 -18.08
C SER A 197 8.91 -4.34 -16.86
N PRO A 198 9.95 -4.71 -16.12
CA PRO A 198 9.80 -5.37 -14.81
C PRO A 198 9.42 -4.38 -13.69
N ASP A 199 9.56 -3.06 -13.94
CA ASP A 199 9.31 -1.98 -12.98
C ASP A 199 8.87 -0.72 -13.74
N ALA A 200 7.65 -0.72 -14.29
CA ALA A 200 7.09 0.45 -15.00
C ALA A 200 6.86 1.63 -14.05
N PHE A 201 6.45 1.35 -12.83
CA PHE A 201 6.37 2.23 -11.66
C PHE A 201 6.24 1.33 -10.43
N ALA A 202 6.27 1.92 -9.23
CA ALA A 202 6.06 1.14 -8.01
C ALA A 202 4.78 1.57 -7.31
N THR A 203 4.08 0.64 -6.68
CA THR A 203 2.85 0.90 -5.94
C THR A 203 2.82 0.15 -4.62
N ALA A 204 1.99 0.63 -3.70
CA ALA A 204 1.68 -0.11 -2.49
C ALA A 204 0.66 -1.21 -2.80
N VAL A 205 0.93 -2.42 -2.35
CA VAL A 205 -0.03 -3.53 -2.48
C VAL A 205 -0.96 -3.58 -1.28
N PRO A 206 -2.21 -4.02 -1.46
CA PRO A 206 -3.15 -4.24 -0.37
C PRO A 206 -2.62 -5.24 0.65
N PHE A 207 -3.07 -5.14 1.90
CA PHE A 207 -2.79 -6.17 2.88
C PHE A 207 -3.50 -7.47 2.51
N SER A 208 -2.75 -8.58 2.51
CA SER A 208 -3.23 -9.89 2.04
C SER A 208 -4.37 -10.49 2.87
N PHE A 209 -4.57 -10.01 4.11
CA PHE A 209 -5.56 -10.59 5.02
C PHE A 209 -6.96 -9.95 4.93
N ASP A 210 -7.08 -8.71 4.46
CA ASP A 210 -8.35 -7.99 4.37
C ASP A 210 -8.53 -7.14 3.11
N GLY A 211 -7.52 -7.08 2.24
CA GLY A 211 -7.54 -6.30 1.02
C GLY A 211 -7.51 -4.78 1.22
N SER A 212 -7.30 -4.30 2.44
CA SER A 212 -7.25 -2.87 2.70
C SER A 212 -5.99 -2.22 2.15
N CYS A 213 -6.13 -0.98 1.70
CA CYS A 213 -4.98 -0.19 1.27
C CYS A 213 -4.09 0.18 2.45
N PRO A 214 -2.75 0.15 2.29
CA PRO A 214 -1.84 0.67 3.30
C PRO A 214 -2.15 2.13 3.64
N PRO A 215 -1.88 2.57 4.88
CA PRO A 215 -2.12 3.95 5.29
C PRO A 215 -1.51 4.98 4.35
N GLY A 216 -2.28 6.00 3.97
CA GLY A 216 -1.85 7.06 3.06
C GLY A 216 -1.91 6.68 1.57
N THR A 217 -2.49 5.54 1.24
CA THR A 217 -2.76 5.12 -0.14
C THR A 217 -4.26 5.02 -0.41
N LEU A 218 -4.63 5.11 -1.68
CA LEU A 218 -5.99 4.93 -2.16
C LEU A 218 -6.01 3.81 -3.20
N PRO A 219 -7.12 3.05 -3.32
CA PRO A 219 -7.24 2.05 -4.38
C PRO A 219 -7.27 2.72 -5.74
N VAL A 220 -6.66 2.06 -6.72
CA VAL A 220 -6.76 2.40 -8.14
C VAL A 220 -7.52 1.24 -8.80
N TYR A 221 -8.60 1.57 -9.50
CA TYR A 221 -9.47 0.63 -10.20
C TYR A 221 -9.39 0.85 -11.70
#